data_f048b70c60696ed35350b4d5142d00a7
#
_entry.id   f048b70c60696ed35350b4d5142d00a7
#
_cell.length_a   1.000
_cell.length_b   1.000
_cell.length_c   1.000
_cell.angle_alpha   90.00
_cell.angle_beta   90.00
_cell.angle_gamma   90.00
#
_symmetry.space_group_name_H-M   'P 1'
#
loop_
_entity.id
_entity.type
_entity.pdbx_description
1 polymer ?
#
loop_
_entity_poly.entity_id
_entity_poly.type
_entity_poly.pdbx_seq_one_letter_code
_entity_poly.pdbx_strand_id
1 'polypeptide(L)'
;TGDRVTCRDWFQLSLKEGLTVFRDQEFSMDMAGAASARAVKRIDDVRVLRTVQFPEDAGPMAHPVRPDSYIEINNFYTVTIYEKGAEVVRMQHNLVGREGFAKGMKLYFERHDGQAVTCDDFSQAIADANPDSALAQHLQQFRRWYSQAGTPVLKAVGQYNADARTYTLTLSQSCAPT
;
A
#
# COMPACT_ATOMS: atom_id res chain seq x y z
N THR A 1 1.01 4.81 15.77
CA THR A 1 1.06 3.35 15.57
C THR A 1 2.43 2.79 15.85
N GLY A 2 3.48 3.35 15.25
CA GLY A 2 4.84 2.86 15.36
C GLY A 2 5.45 2.84 16.77
N ASP A 3 4.88 3.61 17.70
CA ASP A 3 5.32 3.63 19.10
C ASP A 3 4.74 2.46 19.92
N ARG A 4 3.57 1.94 19.52
CA ARG A 4 2.94 0.80 20.21
C ARG A 4 3.33 -0.54 19.61
N VAL A 5 3.42 -0.61 18.28
CA VAL A 5 3.89 -1.77 17.53
C VAL A 5 5.00 -1.25 16.61
N THR A 6 6.24 -1.60 16.92
CA THR A 6 7.39 -1.13 16.14
C THR A 6 7.84 -2.13 15.08
N CYS A 7 8.73 -1.73 14.19
CA CYS A 7 9.32 -2.64 13.21
C CYS A 7 10.42 -3.50 13.85
N ARG A 8 10.41 -4.80 13.53
CA ARG A 8 11.38 -5.78 14.05
C ARG A 8 12.83 -5.48 13.65
N ASP A 9 12.98 -4.95 12.45
CA ASP A 9 14.25 -4.58 11.85
C ASP A 9 14.05 -3.44 10.85
N TRP A 10 15.12 -2.86 10.34
CA TRP A 10 15.07 -1.72 9.45
C TRP A 10 14.49 -2.03 8.07
N PHE A 11 14.46 -3.29 7.64
CA PHE A 11 13.77 -3.69 6.40
C PHE A 11 12.26 -3.51 6.50
N GLN A 12 11.72 -3.50 7.71
CA GLN A 12 10.30 -3.31 8.00
C GLN A 12 9.91 -1.83 8.17
N LEU A 13 10.78 -0.89 7.82
CA LEU A 13 10.58 0.55 8.08
C LEU A 13 9.22 1.06 7.60
N SER A 14 8.74 0.62 6.43
CA SER A 14 7.45 1.01 5.88
C SER A 14 6.26 0.54 6.72
N LEU A 15 6.42 -0.47 7.59
CA LEU A 15 5.39 -0.90 8.54
C LEU A 15 4.93 0.26 9.42
N LYS A 16 5.86 1.11 9.86
CA LYS A 16 5.52 2.30 10.64
C LYS A 16 5.34 3.54 9.75
N GLU A 17 6.20 3.78 8.78
CA GLU A 17 6.18 5.00 7.97
C GLU A 17 5.03 4.99 6.96
N GLY A 18 4.87 3.92 6.18
CA GLY A 18 3.77 3.81 5.20
C GLY A 18 2.40 3.78 5.87
N LEU A 19 2.25 3.06 6.99
CA LEU A 19 1.00 3.05 7.76
C LEU A 19 0.70 4.42 8.37
N THR A 20 1.72 5.14 8.85
CA THR A 20 1.54 6.48 9.42
C THR A 20 1.11 7.48 8.35
N VAL A 21 1.75 7.48 7.17
CA VAL A 21 1.37 8.34 6.04
C VAL A 21 -0.06 8.03 5.60
N PHE A 22 -0.42 6.77 5.44
CA PHE A 22 -1.80 6.39 5.10
C PHE A 22 -2.82 6.94 6.11
N ARG A 23 -2.53 6.81 7.40
CA ARG A 23 -3.42 7.32 8.46
C ARG A 23 -3.49 8.84 8.49
N ASP A 24 -2.38 9.53 8.27
CA ASP A 24 -2.34 10.99 8.14
C ASP A 24 -3.21 11.44 6.96
N GLN A 25 -3.07 10.81 5.80
CA GLN A 25 -3.88 11.10 4.61
C GLN A 25 -5.38 10.93 4.91
N GLU A 26 -5.80 9.81 5.49
CA GLU A 26 -7.20 9.55 5.83
C GLU A 26 -7.73 10.53 6.90
N PHE A 27 -6.92 10.83 7.92
CA PHE A 27 -7.27 11.81 8.95
C PHE A 27 -7.45 13.22 8.36
N SER A 28 -6.52 13.66 7.52
CA SER A 28 -6.60 14.95 6.84
C SER A 28 -7.84 15.06 5.97
N MET A 29 -8.20 13.98 5.26
CA MET A 29 -9.43 13.91 4.47
C MET A 29 -10.69 14.00 5.34
N ASP A 30 -10.72 13.32 6.49
CA ASP A 30 -11.87 13.34 7.41
C ASP A 30 -12.01 14.71 8.10
N MET A 31 -10.88 15.34 8.51
CA MET A 31 -10.88 16.66 9.15
C MET A 31 -11.30 17.80 8.23
N ALA A 32 -11.09 17.70 6.94
CA ALA A 32 -11.50 18.70 5.96
C ALA A 32 -13.02 18.79 5.75
N GLY A 33 -13.81 17.84 6.25
CA GLY A 33 -15.26 17.91 6.46
C GLY A 33 -16.14 17.89 5.20
N ALA A 34 -15.59 18.08 4.01
CA ALA A 34 -16.32 18.08 2.75
C ALA A 34 -15.91 16.89 1.87
N ALA A 35 -16.86 16.29 1.16
CA ALA A 35 -16.58 15.20 0.23
C ALA A 35 -15.56 15.60 -0.86
N SER A 36 -15.61 16.85 -1.33
CA SER A 36 -14.64 17.42 -2.28
C SER A 36 -13.22 17.51 -1.71
N ALA A 37 -13.06 17.72 -0.41
CA ALA A 37 -11.75 17.82 0.22
C ALA A 37 -10.99 16.49 0.19
N ARG A 38 -11.69 15.35 0.31
CA ARG A 38 -11.11 14.02 0.11
C ARG A 38 -10.51 13.87 -1.28
N ALA A 39 -11.26 14.31 -2.30
CA ALA A 39 -10.80 14.26 -3.68
C ALA A 39 -9.58 15.16 -3.93
N VAL A 40 -9.57 16.37 -3.39
CA VAL A 40 -8.45 17.32 -3.51
C VAL A 40 -7.19 16.76 -2.83
N LYS A 41 -7.32 16.29 -1.58
CA LYS A 41 -6.18 15.65 -0.87
C LYS A 41 -5.63 14.45 -1.66
N ARG A 42 -6.51 13.62 -2.23
CA ARG A 42 -6.09 12.49 -3.04
C ARG A 42 -5.34 12.90 -4.31
N ILE A 43 -5.74 13.99 -4.96
CA ILE A 43 -5.00 14.54 -6.12
C ILE A 43 -3.59 14.93 -5.72
N ASP A 44 -3.42 15.58 -4.56
CA ASP A 44 -2.10 15.98 -4.06
C ASP A 44 -1.22 14.75 -3.73
N ASP A 45 -1.75 13.74 -3.07
CA ASP A 45 -1.04 12.50 -2.77
C ASP A 45 -0.59 11.79 -4.06
N VAL A 46 -1.48 11.69 -5.05
CA VAL A 46 -1.17 11.10 -6.36
C VAL A 46 -0.14 11.92 -7.12
N ARG A 47 -0.13 13.26 -6.96
CA ARG A 47 0.90 14.11 -7.57
C ARG A 47 2.28 13.72 -7.05
N VAL A 48 2.46 13.58 -5.73
CA VAL A 48 3.73 13.16 -5.14
C VAL A 48 4.18 11.80 -5.69
N LEU A 49 3.27 10.82 -5.75
CA LEU A 49 3.58 9.51 -6.36
C LEU A 49 4.10 9.65 -7.78
N ARG A 50 3.38 10.39 -8.62
CA ARG A 50 3.69 10.48 -10.07
C ARG A 50 4.92 11.32 -10.37
N THR A 51 5.18 12.39 -9.59
CA THR A 51 6.28 13.33 -9.88
C THR A 51 7.56 13.03 -9.12
N VAL A 52 7.51 12.27 -8.04
CA VAL A 52 8.67 11.98 -7.19
C VAL A 52 8.91 10.47 -7.06
N GLN A 53 7.90 9.70 -6.64
CA GLN A 53 8.07 8.28 -6.34
C GLN A 53 8.24 7.43 -7.62
N PHE A 54 7.49 7.66 -8.70
CA PHE A 54 7.68 6.94 -9.94
C PHE A 54 9.07 7.17 -10.56
N PRO A 55 9.62 8.41 -10.59
CA PRO A 55 11.00 8.62 -10.95
C PRO A 55 12.02 7.89 -10.07
N GLU A 56 11.82 7.84 -8.76
CA GLU A 56 12.67 7.05 -7.84
C GLU A 56 12.62 5.56 -8.19
N ASP A 57 11.44 5.01 -8.44
CA ASP A 57 11.21 3.61 -8.79
C ASP A 57 11.73 3.22 -10.19
N ALA A 58 11.97 4.19 -11.05
CA ALA A 58 12.53 4.02 -12.41
C ALA A 58 14.04 4.33 -12.48
N GLY A 59 14.64 4.77 -11.40
CA GLY A 59 16.04 5.23 -11.35
C GLY A 59 16.99 4.21 -10.71
N PRO A 60 18.28 4.56 -10.60
CA PRO A 60 19.29 3.69 -9.99
C PRO A 60 19.12 3.48 -8.50
N MET A 61 18.28 4.28 -7.84
CA MET A 61 17.94 4.16 -6.42
C MET A 61 16.66 3.36 -6.19
N ALA A 62 16.10 2.71 -7.22
CA ALA A 62 14.91 1.89 -7.09
C ALA A 62 15.11 0.77 -6.05
N HIS A 63 14.13 0.59 -5.19
CA HIS A 63 14.14 -0.43 -4.15
C HIS A 63 12.69 -0.83 -3.79
N PRO A 64 12.48 -2.03 -3.25
CA PRO A 64 11.16 -2.44 -2.75
C PRO A 64 10.71 -1.61 -1.55
N VAL A 65 9.41 -1.61 -1.28
CA VAL A 65 8.82 -1.05 -0.06
C VAL A 65 9.39 -1.74 1.20
N ARG A 66 9.70 -3.03 1.07
CA ARG A 66 10.49 -3.80 2.04
C ARG A 66 11.81 -4.21 1.39
N PRO A 67 12.88 -3.42 1.54
CA PRO A 67 14.21 -3.76 1.03
C PRO A 67 14.73 -5.04 1.66
N ASP A 68 15.73 -5.67 1.04
CA ASP A 68 16.41 -6.87 1.52
C ASP A 68 17.89 -6.65 1.82
N SER A 69 18.43 -5.48 1.45
CA SER A 69 19.81 -5.10 1.68
C SER A 69 19.95 -3.58 1.78
N TYR A 70 20.93 -3.09 2.52
CA TYR A 70 21.33 -1.68 2.57
C TYR A 70 22.79 -1.53 2.98
N ILE A 71 23.40 -0.41 2.62
CA ILE A 71 24.71 0.01 3.11
C ILE A 71 24.53 1.00 4.27
N GLU A 72 23.65 2.01 4.08
CA GLU A 72 23.34 3.02 5.07
C GLU A 72 21.81 3.15 5.18
N ILE A 73 21.27 2.91 6.38
CA ILE A 73 19.81 2.88 6.60
C ILE A 73 19.15 4.22 6.31
N ASN A 74 19.82 5.34 6.51
CA ASN A 74 19.27 6.66 6.21
C ASN A 74 18.87 6.83 4.74
N ASN A 75 19.45 6.03 3.83
CA ASN A 75 19.10 6.02 2.42
C ASN A 75 17.71 5.44 2.15
N PHE A 76 17.05 4.81 3.14
CA PHE A 76 15.70 4.26 3.01
C PHE A 76 14.58 5.16 3.57
N TYR A 77 14.91 6.34 4.03
CA TYR A 77 13.90 7.36 4.34
C TYR A 77 13.46 8.04 3.04
N THR A 78 12.80 7.29 2.18
CA THR A 78 12.51 7.61 0.77
C THR A 78 11.01 7.71 0.52
N VAL A 79 10.62 8.35 -0.59
CA VAL A 79 9.21 8.40 -1.01
C VAL A 79 8.65 7.02 -1.34
N THR A 80 9.48 6.05 -1.68
CA THR A 80 9.05 4.65 -1.84
C THR A 80 8.60 4.06 -0.51
N ILE A 81 9.39 4.20 0.55
CA ILE A 81 9.06 3.67 1.88
C ILE A 81 7.81 4.36 2.46
N TYR A 82 7.70 5.68 2.29
CA TYR A 82 6.62 6.49 2.86
C TYR A 82 5.37 6.46 1.98
N GLU A 83 5.45 6.96 0.75
CA GLU A 83 4.29 7.21 -0.10
C GLU A 83 3.82 5.94 -0.84
N LYS A 84 4.72 5.19 -1.47
CA LYS A 84 4.35 3.88 -2.04
C LYS A 84 3.96 2.91 -0.93
N GLY A 85 4.62 2.96 0.22
CA GLY A 85 4.22 2.20 1.41
C GLY A 85 2.80 2.52 1.85
N ALA A 86 2.40 3.80 1.88
CA ALA A 86 1.03 4.20 2.16
C ALA A 86 0.04 3.66 1.12
N GLU A 87 0.41 3.64 -0.15
CA GLU A 87 -0.43 3.06 -1.22
C GLU A 87 -0.60 1.55 -1.08
N VAL A 88 0.40 0.83 -0.63
CA VAL A 88 0.28 -0.61 -0.33
C VAL A 88 -0.68 -0.84 0.84
N VAL A 89 -0.66 0.02 1.87
CA VAL A 89 -1.66 -0.01 2.95
C VAL A 89 -3.05 0.37 2.42
N ARG A 90 -3.15 1.39 1.57
CA ARG A 90 -4.41 1.80 0.94
C ARG A 90 -5.02 0.67 0.09
N MET A 91 -4.19 -0.10 -0.60
CA MET A 91 -4.66 -1.27 -1.35
C MET A 91 -5.30 -2.30 -0.42
N GLN A 92 -4.71 -2.60 0.74
CA GLN A 92 -5.33 -3.47 1.73
C GLN A 92 -6.68 -2.90 2.20
N HIS A 93 -6.72 -1.61 2.54
CA HIS A 93 -7.94 -0.91 2.93
C HIS A 93 -9.04 -1.04 1.86
N ASN A 94 -8.70 -0.89 0.58
CA ASN A 94 -9.67 -1.01 -0.52
C ASN A 94 -10.17 -2.44 -0.71
N LEU A 95 -9.29 -3.44 -0.53
CA LEU A 95 -9.64 -4.86 -0.69
C LEU A 95 -10.56 -5.40 0.40
N VAL A 96 -10.48 -4.85 1.62
CA VAL A 96 -11.31 -5.28 2.76
C VAL A 96 -12.41 -4.27 3.13
N GLY A 97 -12.37 -3.07 2.58
CA GLY A 97 -13.26 -1.95 2.92
C GLY A 97 -12.93 -1.31 4.27
N ARG A 98 -13.55 -0.15 4.54
CA ARG A 98 -13.28 0.65 5.75
C ARG A 98 -13.52 -0.13 7.05
N GLU A 99 -14.66 -0.84 7.15
CA GLU A 99 -15.00 -1.63 8.33
C GLU A 99 -14.07 -2.85 8.50
N GLY A 100 -13.76 -3.53 7.40
CA GLY A 100 -12.82 -4.65 7.40
C GLY A 100 -11.43 -4.22 7.82
N PHE A 101 -10.97 -3.07 7.35
CA PHE A 101 -9.69 -2.50 7.75
C PHE A 101 -9.66 -2.14 9.25
N ALA A 102 -10.75 -1.55 9.77
CA ALA A 102 -10.87 -1.25 11.20
C ALA A 102 -10.81 -2.52 12.08
N LYS A 103 -11.48 -3.62 11.65
CA LYS A 103 -11.38 -4.94 12.30
C LYS A 103 -9.95 -5.48 12.26
N GLY A 104 -9.29 -5.36 11.12
CA GLY A 104 -7.90 -5.77 10.94
C GLY A 104 -6.93 -4.99 11.83
N MET A 105 -7.09 -3.68 11.91
CA MET A 105 -6.30 -2.83 12.80
C MET A 105 -6.50 -3.19 14.27
N LYS A 106 -7.74 -3.49 14.67
CA LYS A 106 -8.02 -3.96 16.04
C LYS A 106 -7.29 -5.26 16.33
N LEU A 107 -7.40 -6.26 15.46
CA LEU A 107 -6.72 -7.54 15.59
C LEU A 107 -5.19 -7.39 15.59
N TYR A 108 -4.65 -6.48 14.76
CA TYR A 108 -3.22 -6.18 14.73
C TYR A 108 -2.71 -5.67 16.08
N PHE A 109 -3.43 -4.75 16.72
CA PHE A 109 -3.06 -4.27 18.06
C PHE A 109 -3.27 -5.33 19.14
N GLU A 110 -4.36 -6.13 19.08
CA GLU A 110 -4.59 -7.22 20.03
C GLU A 110 -3.48 -8.27 20.03
N ARG A 111 -2.91 -8.55 18.85
CA ARG A 111 -1.84 -9.54 18.68
C ARG A 111 -0.47 -9.01 19.04
N HIS A 112 -0.21 -7.74 18.72
CA HIS A 112 1.15 -7.22 18.61
C HIS A 112 1.44 -5.99 19.47
N ASP A 113 0.55 -5.59 20.35
CA ASP A 113 0.79 -4.43 21.22
C ASP A 113 2.07 -4.63 22.05
N GLY A 114 2.95 -3.63 22.03
CA GLY A 114 4.25 -3.68 22.70
C GLY A 114 5.31 -4.56 22.02
N GLN A 115 5.05 -5.07 20.81
CA GLN A 115 5.97 -5.93 20.07
C GLN A 115 6.66 -5.22 18.91
N ALA A 116 7.72 -5.85 18.40
CA ALA A 116 8.41 -5.49 17.18
C ALA A 116 8.12 -6.56 16.11
N VAL A 117 7.46 -6.18 15.02
CA VAL A 117 6.90 -7.10 14.03
C VAL A 117 7.23 -6.72 12.59
N THR A 118 6.71 -7.48 11.62
CA THR A 118 6.99 -7.35 10.19
C THR A 118 5.81 -6.79 9.40
N CYS A 119 6.06 -6.35 8.16
CA CYS A 119 5.01 -6.01 7.22
C CYS A 119 4.08 -7.21 6.94
N ASP A 120 4.62 -8.43 6.98
CA ASP A 120 3.84 -9.64 6.77
C ASP A 120 2.89 -9.92 7.96
N ASP A 121 3.29 -9.64 9.20
CA ASP A 121 2.42 -9.75 10.38
C ASP A 121 1.25 -8.78 10.29
N PHE A 122 1.51 -7.55 9.83
CA PHE A 122 0.46 -6.56 9.60
C PHE A 122 -0.55 -7.03 8.56
N SER A 123 -0.08 -7.41 7.36
CA SER A 123 -0.97 -7.87 6.29
C SER A 123 -1.71 -9.17 6.66
N GLN A 124 -1.09 -10.05 7.46
CA GLN A 124 -1.73 -11.24 7.99
C GLN A 124 -2.88 -10.89 8.95
N ALA A 125 -2.68 -9.94 9.86
CA ALA A 125 -3.73 -9.52 10.79
C ALA A 125 -4.94 -8.90 10.05
N ILE A 126 -4.69 -8.09 9.00
CA ILE A 126 -5.78 -7.54 8.16
C ILE A 126 -6.53 -8.67 7.43
N ALA A 127 -5.81 -9.63 6.85
CA ALA A 127 -6.42 -10.77 6.15
C ALA A 127 -7.21 -11.68 7.08
N ASP A 128 -6.66 -12.05 8.24
CA ASP A 128 -7.31 -12.93 9.22
C ASP A 128 -8.61 -12.34 9.80
N ALA A 129 -8.65 -11.02 9.95
CA ALA A 129 -9.87 -10.33 10.37
C ALA A 129 -10.96 -10.27 9.27
N ASN A 130 -10.61 -10.64 8.02
CA ASN A 130 -11.46 -10.57 6.84
C ASN A 130 -11.28 -11.81 5.95
N PRO A 131 -11.61 -13.01 6.43
CA PRO A 131 -11.25 -14.28 5.76
C PRO A 131 -11.88 -14.43 4.36
N ASP A 132 -13.04 -13.83 4.12
CA ASP A 132 -13.75 -13.88 2.83
C ASP A 132 -13.31 -12.81 1.83
N SER A 133 -12.37 -11.96 2.22
CA SER A 133 -11.89 -10.86 1.37
C SER A 133 -10.94 -11.33 0.26
N ALA A 134 -10.87 -10.58 -0.83
CA ALA A 134 -9.88 -10.79 -1.88
C ALA A 134 -8.43 -10.71 -1.34
N LEU A 135 -8.18 -9.90 -0.30
CA LEU A 135 -6.88 -9.86 0.36
C LEU A 135 -6.51 -11.21 0.98
N ALA A 136 -7.43 -11.81 1.76
CA ALA A 136 -7.17 -13.11 2.40
C ALA A 136 -6.97 -14.23 1.38
N GLN A 137 -7.80 -14.26 0.33
CA GLN A 137 -7.70 -15.26 -0.74
C GLN A 137 -6.40 -15.18 -1.55
N HIS A 138 -5.83 -13.99 -1.69
CA HIS A 138 -4.64 -13.74 -2.52
C HIS A 138 -3.47 -13.12 -1.73
N LEU A 139 -3.38 -13.37 -0.42
CA LEU A 139 -2.39 -12.73 0.46
C LEU A 139 -0.94 -12.93 -0.01
N GLN A 140 -0.59 -14.13 -0.48
CA GLN A 140 0.77 -14.42 -0.96
C GLN A 140 1.10 -13.61 -2.24
N GLN A 141 0.13 -13.45 -3.12
CA GLN A 141 0.29 -12.60 -4.30
C GLN A 141 0.39 -11.12 -3.89
N PHE A 142 -0.44 -10.68 -2.94
CA PHE A 142 -0.41 -9.32 -2.42
C PHE A 142 0.95 -8.94 -1.82
N ARG A 143 1.58 -9.85 -1.08
CA ARG A 143 2.89 -9.62 -0.45
C ARG A 143 4.00 -9.25 -1.43
N ARG A 144 3.85 -9.54 -2.72
CA ARG A 144 4.79 -9.09 -3.76
C ARG A 144 4.92 -7.57 -3.86
N TRP A 145 3.88 -6.82 -3.48
CA TRP A 145 3.94 -5.36 -3.41
C TRP A 145 4.97 -4.83 -2.42
N TYR A 146 5.29 -5.63 -1.40
CA TYR A 146 6.36 -5.31 -0.46
C TYR A 146 7.75 -5.68 -0.97
N SER A 147 7.88 -6.73 -1.78
CA SER A 147 9.18 -7.32 -2.15
C SER A 147 9.65 -7.00 -3.57
N GLN A 148 8.81 -6.37 -4.38
CA GLN A 148 9.16 -6.01 -5.77
C GLN A 148 9.27 -4.50 -5.94
N ALA A 149 10.38 -4.05 -6.51
CA ALA A 149 10.59 -2.66 -6.92
C ALA A 149 9.95 -2.39 -8.29
N GLY A 150 9.95 -1.14 -8.72
CA GLY A 150 9.45 -0.70 -10.01
C GLY A 150 7.97 -0.37 -10.02
N THR A 151 7.57 0.42 -11.01
CA THR A 151 6.18 0.84 -11.21
C THR A 151 5.54 0.00 -12.31
N PRO A 152 4.50 -0.79 -12.02
CA PRO A 152 3.81 -1.58 -13.03
C PRO A 152 3.15 -0.70 -14.11
N VAL A 153 3.23 -1.15 -15.35
CA VAL A 153 2.51 -0.58 -16.49
C VAL A 153 1.26 -1.41 -16.74
N LEU A 154 0.10 -0.79 -16.61
CA LEU A 154 -1.20 -1.42 -16.87
C LEU A 154 -1.67 -1.04 -18.27
N LYS A 155 -1.90 -2.04 -19.12
CA LYS A 155 -2.58 -1.87 -20.41
C LYS A 155 -4.04 -2.31 -20.26
N ALA A 156 -4.95 -1.40 -20.58
CA ALA A 156 -6.39 -1.63 -20.54
C ALA A 156 -6.97 -1.50 -21.96
N VAL A 157 -7.69 -2.52 -22.42
CA VAL A 157 -8.36 -2.54 -23.72
C VAL A 157 -9.83 -2.82 -23.49
N GLY A 158 -10.70 -1.89 -23.89
CA GLY A 158 -12.14 -2.01 -23.75
C GLY A 158 -12.81 -2.38 -25.08
N GLN A 159 -13.82 -3.27 -25.02
CA GLN A 159 -14.64 -3.64 -26.16
C GLN A 159 -16.11 -3.69 -25.74
N TYR A 160 -16.96 -2.94 -26.45
CA TYR A 160 -18.39 -2.98 -26.26
C TYR A 160 -19.05 -3.90 -27.29
N ASN A 161 -19.92 -4.80 -26.83
CA ASN A 161 -20.76 -5.65 -27.68
C ASN A 161 -22.21 -5.14 -27.55
N ALA A 162 -22.73 -4.53 -28.63
CA ALA A 162 -24.06 -3.92 -28.66
C ALA A 162 -25.20 -4.96 -28.62
N ASP A 163 -25.00 -6.13 -29.22
CA ASP A 163 -26.00 -7.19 -29.27
C ASP A 163 -26.20 -7.84 -27.89
N ALA A 164 -25.08 -8.16 -27.23
CA ALA A 164 -25.10 -8.71 -25.88
C ALA A 164 -25.25 -7.65 -24.77
N ARG A 165 -25.15 -6.36 -25.10
CA ARG A 165 -25.12 -5.23 -24.15
C ARG A 165 -24.07 -5.41 -23.06
N THR A 166 -22.90 -5.93 -23.41
CA THR A 166 -21.78 -6.17 -22.49
C THR A 166 -20.59 -5.30 -22.85
N TYR A 167 -19.81 -4.94 -21.84
CA TYR A 167 -18.51 -4.30 -22.00
C TYR A 167 -17.43 -5.19 -21.44
N THR A 168 -16.50 -5.59 -22.28
CA THR A 168 -15.34 -6.41 -21.88
C THR A 168 -14.13 -5.52 -21.69
N LEU A 169 -13.53 -5.54 -20.52
CA LEU A 169 -12.27 -4.85 -20.21
C LEU A 169 -11.16 -5.89 -20.05
N THR A 170 -10.23 -5.91 -21.00
CA THR A 170 -9.05 -6.77 -20.94
C THR A 170 -7.89 -5.99 -20.32
N LEU A 171 -7.36 -6.52 -19.21
CA LEU A 171 -6.24 -5.92 -18.49
C LEU A 171 -5.00 -6.79 -18.64
N SER A 172 -3.86 -6.17 -18.90
CA SER A 172 -2.54 -6.82 -18.82
C SER A 172 -1.57 -5.91 -18.07
N GLN A 173 -0.68 -6.51 -17.28
CA GLN A 173 0.28 -5.80 -16.48
C GLN A 173 1.69 -6.30 -16.77
N SER A 174 2.64 -5.39 -16.82
CA SER A 174 4.06 -5.67 -16.90
C SER A 174 4.83 -4.72 -15.98
N CYS A 175 5.99 -5.16 -15.50
CA CYS A 175 6.93 -4.33 -14.78
C CYS A 175 8.33 -4.61 -15.34
N ALA A 176 9.09 -3.56 -15.66
CA ALA A 176 10.48 -3.73 -16.06
C ALA A 176 11.30 -4.26 -14.87
N PRO A 177 12.32 -5.08 -15.10
CA PRO A 177 13.30 -5.40 -14.07
C PRO A 177 13.99 -4.11 -13.59
N THR A 178 14.19 -3.99 -12.27
CA THR A 178 14.90 -2.88 -11.62
C THR A 178 16.20 -3.34 -11.04
#